data_1930ee2bbd34a74a484fdb591acb760d
#
_entry.id   1930ee2bbd34a74a484fdb591acb760d
#
_cell.length_a   1.000
_cell.length_b   1.000
_cell.length_c   1.000
_cell.angle_alpha   90.00
_cell.angle_beta   90.00
_cell.angle_gamma   90.00
#
_symmetry.space_group_name_H-M   'P 1'
#
loop_
_entity.id
_entity.type
_entity.pdbx_description
1 polymer ?
#
loop_
_entity_poly.entity_id
_entity_poly.type
_entity_poly.pdbx_seq_one_letter_code
_entity_poly.pdbx_strand_id
1 'polypeptide(L)'
;PNSDAVQARVKARDITNRDIDRLGEFTLNYNGEFGKHRLNALVGYTLQKKTYDRVAVEATGFPDDRIHEVTAHGPNASDIGLYSSDTRKAVWTMMSYLARVNYSFDNRYVVTGTVRTDGSSRFGKENRWGWFPSISLGWTISNEKFYQDLLGNNSSLKLRASWGLSGNNNIGNYEHTATMSQGGYVYGNTVETAYWQGTFKDAAIGWEKTSQ
;
A
#
# COMPACT_ATOMS: atom_id res chain seq x y z
N PRO A 1 -41.53 11.27 31.98
CA PRO A 1 -40.41 11.18 31.04
C PRO A 1 -40.44 9.78 30.44
N ASN A 2 -40.68 9.68 29.15
CA ASN A 2 -40.87 8.40 28.44
C ASN A 2 -39.66 7.51 28.63
N SER A 3 -39.84 6.38 29.33
CA SER A 3 -38.84 5.31 29.46
C SER A 3 -38.28 4.84 28.10
N ASP A 4 -39.13 4.85 27.08
CA ASP A 4 -38.83 4.40 25.72
C ASP A 4 -37.78 5.31 25.02
N ALA A 5 -37.80 6.61 25.32
CA ALA A 5 -36.82 7.55 24.74
C ALA A 5 -35.43 7.46 25.39
N VAL A 6 -35.34 6.92 26.62
CA VAL A 6 -34.07 6.68 27.32
C VAL A 6 -33.46 5.37 26.87
N GLN A 7 -34.25 4.32 26.74
CA GLN A 7 -33.79 3.00 26.26
C GLN A 7 -33.25 3.01 24.84
N ALA A 8 -33.84 3.83 23.95
CA ALA A 8 -33.35 4.00 22.59
C ALA A 8 -31.95 4.63 22.48
N ARG A 9 -31.39 5.15 23.59
CA ARG A 9 -30.08 5.82 23.63
C ARG A 9 -28.93 4.90 24.02
N VAL A 10 -29.19 3.77 24.68
CA VAL A 10 -28.14 2.83 25.03
C VAL A 10 -27.82 1.98 23.83
N LYS A 11 -26.59 2.12 23.31
CA LYS A 11 -26.10 1.44 22.15
C LYS A 11 -24.85 0.66 22.51
N ALA A 12 -24.73 -0.55 21.98
CA ALA A 12 -23.49 -1.32 21.98
C ALA A 12 -23.03 -1.54 20.56
N ARG A 13 -21.73 -1.41 20.33
CA ARG A 13 -21.11 -1.60 19.03
C ARG A 13 -19.91 -2.51 19.16
N ASP A 14 -19.87 -3.55 18.36
CA ASP A 14 -18.73 -4.44 18.20
C ASP A 14 -18.14 -4.27 16.82
N ILE A 15 -16.81 -4.14 16.74
CA ILE A 15 -16.07 -3.98 15.51
C ILE A 15 -14.91 -4.96 15.50
N THR A 16 -14.96 -5.89 14.56
CA THR A 16 -13.85 -6.79 14.28
C THR A 16 -13.19 -6.40 12.97
N ASN A 17 -11.89 -6.12 13.03
CA ASN A 17 -11.06 -5.87 11.86
C ASN A 17 -10.04 -7.01 11.72
N ARG A 18 -9.87 -7.49 10.51
CA ARG A 18 -8.89 -8.51 10.18
C ARG A 18 -8.05 -8.05 8.98
N ASP A 19 -6.76 -7.87 9.21
CA ASP A 19 -5.79 -7.56 8.17
C ASP A 19 -4.91 -8.78 7.92
N ILE A 20 -4.85 -9.23 6.66
CA ILE A 20 -3.97 -10.31 6.24
C ILE A 20 -3.07 -9.78 5.15
N ASP A 21 -1.77 -9.72 5.40
CA ASP A 21 -0.74 -9.41 4.41
C ASP A 21 0.04 -10.68 4.07
N ARG A 22 0.11 -11.00 2.78
CA ARG A 22 0.85 -12.14 2.24
C ARG A 22 1.87 -11.63 1.27
N LEU A 23 3.14 -11.95 1.54
CA LEU A 23 4.29 -11.58 0.73
C LEU A 23 5.00 -12.84 0.26
N GLY A 24 5.28 -12.91 -1.03
CA GLY A 24 6.13 -13.91 -1.65
C GLY A 24 7.25 -13.22 -2.41
N GLU A 25 8.50 -13.59 -2.14
CA GLU A 25 9.67 -13.02 -2.79
C GLU A 25 10.55 -14.12 -3.36
N PHE A 26 11.03 -13.88 -4.56
CA PHE A 26 12.02 -14.72 -5.22
C PHE A 26 13.16 -13.85 -5.72
N THR A 27 14.40 -14.23 -5.40
CA THR A 27 15.59 -13.53 -5.85
C THR A 27 16.64 -14.51 -6.37
N LEU A 28 17.27 -14.14 -7.48
CA LEU A 28 18.44 -14.83 -8.03
C LEU A 28 19.61 -13.87 -8.03
N ASN A 29 20.72 -14.30 -7.42
CA ASN A 29 21.94 -13.51 -7.31
C ASN A 29 23.07 -14.19 -8.04
N TYR A 30 23.84 -13.40 -8.78
CA TYR A 30 25.08 -13.80 -9.40
C TYR A 30 26.24 -12.96 -8.87
N ASN A 31 27.35 -13.58 -8.50
CA ASN A 31 28.57 -12.93 -8.05
C ASN A 31 29.73 -13.50 -8.87
N GLY A 32 30.46 -12.64 -9.56
CA GLY A 32 31.62 -12.99 -10.35
C GLY A 32 32.80 -12.05 -10.09
N GLU A 33 33.98 -12.63 -9.99
CA GLU A 33 35.24 -11.89 -9.87
C GLU A 33 36.19 -12.33 -10.98
N PHE A 34 36.68 -11.38 -11.77
CA PHE A 34 37.51 -11.59 -12.94
C PHE A 34 38.72 -10.63 -12.87
N GLY A 35 39.75 -11.04 -12.15
CA GLY A 35 40.91 -10.19 -11.90
C GLY A 35 40.53 -8.93 -11.12
N LYS A 36 40.63 -7.75 -11.78
CA LYS A 36 40.24 -6.47 -11.15
C LYS A 36 38.76 -6.13 -11.26
N HIS A 37 38.00 -6.96 -11.95
CA HIS A 37 36.57 -6.76 -12.20
C HIS A 37 35.74 -7.57 -11.21
N ARG A 38 34.78 -6.93 -10.55
CA ARG A 38 33.78 -7.58 -9.70
C ARG A 38 32.40 -7.22 -10.20
N LEU A 39 31.61 -8.23 -10.49
CA LEU A 39 30.23 -8.10 -10.98
C LEU A 39 29.29 -8.80 -10.01
N ASN A 40 28.28 -8.04 -9.50
CA ASN A 40 27.16 -8.60 -8.77
C ASN A 40 25.89 -8.26 -9.55
N ALA A 41 25.10 -9.25 -9.89
CA ALA A 41 23.81 -9.08 -10.54
C ALA A 41 22.72 -9.73 -9.71
N LEU A 42 21.58 -9.08 -9.62
CA LEU A 42 20.39 -9.56 -8.92
C LEU A 42 19.17 -9.37 -9.81
N VAL A 43 18.36 -10.40 -9.91
CA VAL A 43 16.99 -10.29 -10.41
C VAL A 43 16.02 -10.76 -9.33
N GLY A 44 14.90 -10.07 -9.20
CA GLY A 44 13.92 -10.33 -8.16
C GLY A 44 12.50 -10.23 -8.68
N TYR A 45 11.64 -11.00 -8.07
CA TYR A 45 10.20 -10.98 -8.29
C TYR A 45 9.48 -11.01 -6.94
N THR A 46 8.51 -10.10 -6.77
CA THR A 46 7.74 -9.98 -5.51
C THR A 46 6.26 -9.97 -5.83
N LEU A 47 5.51 -10.72 -5.03
CA LEU A 47 4.04 -10.71 -5.02
C LEU A 47 3.56 -10.35 -3.63
N GLN A 48 2.70 -9.34 -3.53
CA GLN A 48 2.05 -8.94 -2.29
C GLN A 48 0.54 -8.92 -2.46
N LYS A 49 -0.17 -9.46 -1.48
CA LYS A 49 -1.63 -9.39 -1.40
C LYS A 49 -2.04 -9.02 0.01
N LYS A 50 -2.68 -7.87 0.15
CA LYS A 50 -3.28 -7.43 1.41
C LYS A 50 -4.80 -7.56 1.33
N THR A 51 -5.39 -8.21 2.33
CA THR A 51 -6.84 -8.35 2.48
C THR A 51 -7.24 -7.69 3.78
N TYR A 52 -8.18 -6.77 3.70
CA TYR A 52 -8.81 -6.13 4.83
C TYR A 52 -10.26 -6.59 4.89
N ASP A 53 -10.64 -7.17 6.02
CA ASP A 53 -12.02 -7.55 6.32
C ASP A 53 -12.47 -6.79 7.58
N ARG A 54 -13.63 -6.17 7.53
CA ARG A 54 -14.24 -5.49 8.65
C ARG A 54 -15.67 -5.98 8.81
N VAL A 55 -16.02 -6.28 10.04
CA VAL A 55 -17.40 -6.53 10.46
C VAL A 55 -17.69 -5.57 11.61
N ALA A 56 -18.73 -4.77 11.47
CA ALA A 56 -19.24 -3.91 12.53
C ALA A 56 -20.71 -4.23 12.76
N VAL A 57 -21.06 -4.41 14.00
CA VAL A 57 -22.44 -4.66 14.44
C VAL A 57 -22.79 -3.62 15.49
N GLU A 58 -23.92 -2.97 15.35
CA GLU A 58 -24.44 -2.01 16.32
C GLU A 58 -25.86 -2.43 16.70
N ALA A 59 -26.13 -2.52 18.00
CA ALA A 59 -27.44 -2.80 18.53
C ALA A 59 -27.85 -1.67 19.49
N THR A 60 -29.15 -1.46 19.61
CA THR A 60 -29.78 -0.45 20.48
C THR A 60 -30.85 -1.07 21.34
N GLY A 61 -31.30 -0.34 22.35
CA GLY A 61 -32.39 -0.80 23.22
C GLY A 61 -31.92 -1.60 24.44
N PHE A 62 -30.63 -1.48 24.81
CA PHE A 62 -30.14 -2.13 26.02
C PHE A 62 -30.74 -1.48 27.26
N PRO A 63 -31.13 -2.28 28.26
CA PRO A 63 -31.73 -1.76 29.49
C PRO A 63 -30.71 -1.07 30.40
N ASP A 64 -29.40 -1.35 30.24
CA ASP A 64 -28.34 -0.85 31.11
C ASP A 64 -27.06 -0.64 30.29
N ASP A 65 -26.32 0.42 30.62
CA ASP A 65 -25.05 0.78 30.00
C ASP A 65 -23.87 -0.13 30.42
N ARG A 66 -24.08 -0.97 31.42
CA ARG A 66 -23.09 -1.99 31.85
C ARG A 66 -23.05 -3.23 30.99
N ILE A 67 -23.99 -3.36 30.03
CA ILE A 67 -24.00 -4.45 29.06
C ILE A 67 -23.08 -4.10 27.91
N HIS A 68 -21.90 -4.75 27.86
CA HIS A 68 -20.84 -4.48 26.87
C HIS A 68 -20.84 -5.44 25.69
N GLU A 69 -21.69 -6.47 25.70
CA GLU A 69 -21.76 -7.47 24.65
C GLU A 69 -22.94 -7.20 23.71
N VAL A 70 -22.67 -7.20 22.39
CA VAL A 70 -23.71 -7.14 21.36
C VAL A 70 -24.29 -8.54 21.22
N THR A 71 -25.29 -8.88 22.03
CA THR A 71 -26.02 -10.13 21.93
C THR A 71 -27.31 -9.91 21.13
N ALA A 72 -27.57 -10.76 20.15
CA ALA A 72 -28.80 -10.71 19.33
C ALA A 72 -30.06 -11.24 20.10
N HIS A 73 -29.89 -11.71 21.32
CA HIS A 73 -30.95 -12.35 22.12
C HIS A 73 -31.03 -11.74 23.50
N GLY A 74 -31.82 -10.69 23.67
CA GLY A 74 -32.34 -10.30 24.95
C GLY A 74 -33.52 -11.20 25.37
N PRO A 75 -33.93 -11.23 26.66
CA PRO A 75 -35.07 -11.98 27.12
C PRO A 75 -36.38 -11.61 26.42
N ASN A 76 -36.42 -10.43 25.78
CA ASN A 76 -37.47 -10.00 24.89
C ASN A 76 -36.84 -9.58 23.57
N ALA A 77 -36.78 -10.48 22.60
CA ALA A 77 -36.17 -10.27 21.28
C ALA A 77 -36.80 -9.10 20.47
N SER A 78 -37.90 -8.53 20.96
CA SER A 78 -38.58 -7.35 20.40
C SER A 78 -37.93 -6.02 20.79
N ASP A 79 -37.14 -5.97 21.89
CA ASP A 79 -36.70 -4.72 22.48
C ASP A 79 -35.24 -4.38 22.15
N ILE A 80 -34.41 -5.40 21.90
CA ILE A 80 -33.00 -5.22 21.45
C ILE A 80 -32.97 -5.52 19.96
N GLY A 81 -32.82 -4.48 19.17
CA GLY A 81 -32.76 -4.56 17.70
C GLY A 81 -31.36 -4.36 17.15
N LEU A 82 -31.02 -5.13 16.13
CA LEU A 82 -29.86 -4.80 15.28
C LEU A 82 -30.15 -3.45 14.61
N TYR A 83 -29.39 -2.44 15.01
CA TYR A 83 -29.54 -1.08 14.47
C TYR A 83 -28.86 -0.95 13.11
N SER A 84 -27.63 -1.43 13.00
CA SER A 84 -26.89 -1.44 11.75
C SER A 84 -25.86 -2.56 11.73
N SER A 85 -25.57 -3.05 10.54
CA SER A 85 -24.42 -3.89 10.28
C SER A 85 -23.64 -3.33 9.08
N ASP A 86 -22.32 -3.27 9.19
CA ASP A 86 -21.43 -2.85 8.13
C ASP A 86 -20.37 -3.92 7.93
N THR A 87 -20.35 -4.51 6.76
CA THR A 87 -19.30 -5.45 6.37
C THR A 87 -18.55 -4.88 5.20
N ARG A 88 -17.23 -4.79 5.34
CA ARG A 88 -16.37 -4.27 4.28
C ARG A 88 -15.23 -5.25 4.02
N LYS A 89 -15.01 -5.49 2.75
CA LYS A 89 -13.88 -6.26 2.28
C LYS A 89 -13.10 -5.45 1.24
N ALA A 90 -11.82 -5.26 1.46
CA ALA A 90 -10.94 -4.64 0.49
C ALA A 90 -9.75 -5.56 0.21
N VAL A 91 -9.40 -5.68 -1.05
CA VAL A 91 -8.24 -6.46 -1.49
C VAL A 91 -7.34 -5.56 -2.32
N TRP A 92 -6.07 -5.57 -1.98
CA TRP A 92 -5.03 -4.90 -2.74
C TRP A 92 -3.92 -5.89 -3.08
N THR A 93 -3.43 -5.79 -4.31
CA THR A 93 -2.32 -6.63 -4.78
C THR A 93 -1.26 -5.79 -5.44
N MET A 94 0.00 -6.17 -5.26
CA MET A 94 1.15 -5.59 -5.93
C MET A 94 2.06 -6.69 -6.46
N MET A 95 2.59 -6.48 -7.66
CA MET A 95 3.55 -7.35 -8.32
C MET A 95 4.74 -6.50 -8.74
N SER A 96 5.95 -6.96 -8.45
CA SER A 96 7.16 -6.21 -8.73
C SER A 96 8.22 -7.07 -9.38
N TYR A 97 8.92 -6.48 -10.33
CA TYR A 97 10.14 -7.04 -10.90
C TYR A 97 11.30 -6.09 -10.62
N LEU A 98 12.43 -6.65 -10.26
CA LEU A 98 13.64 -5.93 -9.93
C LEU A 98 14.82 -6.53 -10.68
N ALA A 99 15.63 -5.69 -11.30
CA ALA A 99 16.95 -6.06 -11.78
C ALA A 99 17.97 -5.04 -11.27
N ARG A 100 19.08 -5.53 -10.77
CA ARG A 100 20.20 -4.69 -10.29
C ARG A 100 21.52 -5.28 -10.77
N VAL A 101 22.39 -4.41 -11.25
CA VAL A 101 23.77 -4.73 -11.58
C VAL A 101 24.68 -3.79 -10.82
N ASN A 102 25.62 -4.36 -10.10
CA ASN A 102 26.68 -3.63 -9.41
C ASN A 102 28.02 -4.08 -9.98
N TYR A 103 28.72 -3.18 -10.61
CA TYR A 103 30.03 -3.41 -11.20
C TYR A 103 31.08 -2.59 -10.47
N SER A 104 32.19 -3.22 -10.11
CA SER A 104 33.35 -2.58 -9.48
C SER A 104 34.61 -2.94 -10.24
N PHE A 105 35.43 -1.92 -10.48
CA PHE A 105 36.74 -2.08 -11.10
C PHE A 105 37.85 -1.61 -10.17
N ASP A 106 38.81 -2.50 -9.92
CA ASP A 106 40.06 -2.26 -9.15
C ASP A 106 39.78 -1.64 -7.76
N ASN A 107 38.62 -1.90 -7.16
CA ASN A 107 38.15 -1.25 -5.91
C ASN A 107 38.17 0.29 -5.94
N ARG A 108 38.25 0.90 -7.12
CA ARG A 108 38.26 2.35 -7.33
C ARG A 108 36.93 2.87 -7.85
N TYR A 109 36.43 2.25 -8.88
CA TYR A 109 35.23 2.68 -9.59
C TYR A 109 34.10 1.70 -9.32
N VAL A 110 32.93 2.22 -8.95
CA VAL A 110 31.73 1.43 -8.73
C VAL A 110 30.60 2.04 -9.51
N VAL A 111 29.89 1.22 -10.28
CA VAL A 111 28.69 1.61 -11.01
C VAL A 111 27.57 0.67 -10.58
N THR A 112 26.44 1.22 -10.14
CA THR A 112 25.25 0.44 -9.83
C THR A 112 24.10 0.92 -10.70
N GLY A 113 23.52 0.03 -11.47
CA GLY A 113 22.28 0.26 -12.20
C GLY A 113 21.16 -0.59 -11.58
N THR A 114 20.00 0.01 -11.36
CA THR A 114 18.80 -0.69 -10.88
C THR A 114 17.60 -0.30 -11.74
N VAL A 115 16.79 -1.27 -12.09
CA VAL A 115 15.48 -1.06 -12.70
C VAL A 115 14.46 -1.83 -11.90
N ARG A 116 13.42 -1.14 -11.45
CA ARG A 116 12.27 -1.74 -10.80
C ARG A 116 11.01 -1.37 -11.57
N THR A 117 10.12 -2.32 -11.76
CA THR A 117 8.78 -2.07 -12.27
C THR A 117 7.76 -2.68 -11.31
N ASP A 118 6.78 -1.87 -10.92
CA ASP A 118 5.75 -2.23 -9.95
C ASP A 118 4.36 -2.10 -10.58
N GLY A 119 3.55 -3.14 -10.43
CA GLY A 119 2.16 -3.16 -10.85
C GLY A 119 1.22 -3.21 -9.64
N SER A 120 0.39 -2.16 -9.46
CA SER A 120 -0.54 -2.06 -8.35
C SER A 120 -1.99 -2.19 -8.80
N SER A 121 -2.79 -2.99 -8.08
CA SER A 121 -4.24 -3.10 -8.33
C SER A 121 -5.04 -1.86 -7.95
N ARG A 122 -4.42 -0.87 -7.31
CA ARG A 122 -5.05 0.42 -6.99
C ARG A 122 -5.29 1.28 -8.23
N PHE A 123 -4.51 1.03 -9.30
CA PHE A 123 -4.61 1.75 -10.55
C PHE A 123 -5.40 0.99 -11.62
N GLY A 124 -5.99 1.70 -12.55
CA GLY A 124 -6.62 1.16 -13.76
C GLY A 124 -5.63 0.37 -14.63
N LYS A 125 -6.14 -0.43 -15.56
CA LYS A 125 -5.32 -1.32 -16.38
C LYS A 125 -4.20 -0.59 -17.12
N GLU A 126 -4.44 0.63 -17.61
CA GLU A 126 -3.51 1.41 -18.43
C GLU A 126 -2.37 2.02 -17.61
N ASN A 127 -2.62 2.41 -16.36
CA ASN A 127 -1.66 3.09 -15.49
C ASN A 127 -1.14 2.20 -14.33
N ARG A 128 -1.41 0.89 -14.41
CA ARG A 128 -1.08 -0.06 -13.35
C ARG A 128 0.41 -0.20 -13.11
N TRP A 129 1.22 -0.12 -14.16
CA TRP A 129 2.66 -0.35 -14.10
C TRP A 129 3.44 0.94 -14.03
N GLY A 130 4.33 1.04 -13.03
CA GLY A 130 5.31 2.10 -12.91
C GLY A 130 6.72 1.57 -13.15
N TRP A 131 7.59 2.41 -13.76
CA TRP A 131 9.00 2.11 -13.99
C TRP A 131 9.86 3.07 -13.18
N PHE A 132 10.84 2.53 -12.46
CA PHE A 132 11.66 3.24 -11.49
C PHE A 132 13.13 2.86 -11.68
N PRO A 133 13.80 3.46 -12.69
CA PRO A 133 15.22 3.28 -12.91
C PRO A 133 16.03 4.11 -11.91
N SER A 134 17.23 3.62 -11.58
CA SER A 134 18.22 4.37 -10.83
C SER A 134 19.63 3.99 -11.26
N ILE A 135 20.55 4.96 -11.14
CA ILE A 135 21.97 4.79 -11.38
C ILE A 135 22.77 5.44 -10.26
N SER A 136 23.85 4.80 -9.87
CA SER A 136 24.78 5.31 -8.88
C SER A 136 26.21 5.10 -9.34
N LEU A 137 27.03 6.11 -9.17
CA LEU A 137 28.45 6.10 -9.48
C LEU A 137 29.25 6.35 -8.20
N GLY A 138 30.32 5.62 -8.02
CA GLY A 138 31.23 5.77 -6.90
C GLY A 138 32.67 5.75 -7.36
N TRP A 139 33.47 6.70 -6.86
CA TRP A 139 34.90 6.78 -7.10
C TRP A 139 35.64 6.84 -5.78
N THR A 140 36.45 5.82 -5.51
CA THR A 140 37.34 5.79 -4.33
C THR A 140 38.68 6.41 -4.69
N ILE A 141 38.74 7.74 -4.54
CA ILE A 141 39.89 8.56 -4.91
C ILE A 141 41.13 8.16 -4.10
N SER A 142 40.94 7.77 -2.84
CA SER A 142 42.03 7.33 -1.98
C SER A 142 42.79 6.07 -2.47
N ASN A 143 42.19 5.33 -3.43
CA ASN A 143 42.84 4.17 -4.04
C ASN A 143 43.63 4.54 -5.32
N GLU A 144 43.65 5.83 -5.69
CA GLU A 144 44.44 6.31 -6.82
C GLU A 144 45.89 6.59 -6.40
N LYS A 145 46.83 6.32 -7.29
CA LYS A 145 48.25 6.53 -7.03
C LYS A 145 48.56 7.98 -6.67
N PHE A 146 48.03 8.94 -7.42
CA PHE A 146 48.26 10.36 -7.15
C PHE A 146 47.85 10.81 -5.75
N TYR A 147 46.76 10.19 -5.21
CA TYR A 147 46.26 10.52 -3.87
C TYR A 147 47.18 9.91 -2.80
N GLN A 148 47.59 8.65 -2.99
CA GLN A 148 48.49 7.95 -2.08
C GLN A 148 49.87 8.60 -2.03
N ASP A 149 50.38 9.06 -3.17
CA ASP A 149 51.67 9.76 -3.26
C ASP A 149 51.65 11.12 -2.55
N LEU A 150 50.47 11.79 -2.52
CA LEU A 150 50.33 13.13 -1.93
C LEU A 150 50.03 13.12 -0.43
N LEU A 151 49.12 12.24 0.00
CA LEU A 151 48.55 12.23 1.36
C LEU A 151 48.82 10.93 2.13
N GLY A 152 49.50 9.96 1.52
CA GLY A 152 49.74 8.65 2.09
C GLY A 152 48.43 7.82 2.26
N ASN A 153 48.56 6.71 2.99
CA ASN A 153 47.43 5.79 3.21
C ASN A 153 46.58 6.09 4.46
N ASN A 154 46.84 7.21 5.14
CA ASN A 154 46.19 7.51 6.43
C ASN A 154 44.84 8.20 6.31
N SER A 155 44.41 8.51 5.09
CA SER A 155 43.11 9.16 4.83
C SER A 155 42.36 8.45 3.75
N SER A 156 41.02 8.51 3.80
CA SER A 156 40.13 7.94 2.77
C SER A 156 39.24 9.02 2.18
N LEU A 157 39.17 9.05 0.84
CA LEU A 157 38.30 9.94 0.09
C LEU A 157 37.50 9.15 -0.93
N LYS A 158 36.16 9.23 -0.85
CA LYS A 158 35.26 8.61 -1.80
C LYS A 158 34.19 9.61 -2.27
N LEU A 159 34.07 9.76 -3.58
CA LEU A 159 33.00 10.54 -4.22
C LEU A 159 31.89 9.62 -4.66
N ARG A 160 30.64 10.06 -4.47
CA ARG A 160 29.44 9.33 -4.92
C ARG A 160 28.45 10.29 -5.54
N ALA A 161 27.84 9.85 -6.63
CA ALA A 161 26.69 10.51 -7.26
C ALA A 161 25.64 9.47 -7.58
N SER A 162 24.38 9.82 -7.41
CA SER A 162 23.29 8.94 -7.76
C SER A 162 22.11 9.75 -8.28
N TRP A 163 21.35 9.11 -9.15
CA TRP A 163 20.10 9.62 -9.64
C TRP A 163 19.09 8.46 -9.75
N GLY A 164 17.82 8.72 -9.46
CA GLY A 164 16.79 7.71 -9.58
C GLY A 164 15.38 8.28 -9.56
N LEU A 165 14.46 7.44 -10.02
CA LEU A 165 13.02 7.67 -9.91
C LEU A 165 12.45 6.76 -8.83
N SER A 166 11.63 7.32 -7.95
CA SER A 166 10.82 6.58 -6.99
C SER A 166 9.33 6.75 -7.28
N GLY A 167 8.54 5.73 -6.99
CA GLY A 167 7.09 5.73 -7.19
C GLY A 167 6.34 5.63 -5.88
N ASN A 168 5.20 6.31 -5.82
CA ASN A 168 4.26 6.20 -4.72
C ASN A 168 2.88 5.77 -5.27
N ASN A 169 2.29 4.73 -4.64
CA ASN A 169 0.95 4.22 -4.95
C ASN A 169 -0.01 4.38 -3.77
N ASN A 170 0.26 5.34 -2.87
CA ASN A 170 -0.55 5.53 -1.68
C ASN A 170 -1.85 6.28 -1.97
N ILE A 171 -2.73 5.62 -2.70
CA ILE A 171 -4.12 6.02 -2.95
C ILE A 171 -5.07 4.97 -2.35
N GLY A 172 -6.34 5.31 -2.23
CA GLY A 172 -7.37 4.37 -1.80
C GLY A 172 -7.54 3.19 -2.76
N ASN A 173 -8.11 2.11 -2.27
CA ASN A 173 -8.46 0.97 -3.11
C ASN A 173 -9.68 1.32 -3.97
N TYR A 174 -9.66 0.93 -5.25
CA TYR A 174 -10.77 1.09 -6.20
C TYR A 174 -11.09 2.53 -6.63
N GLU A 175 -10.26 3.54 -6.31
CA GLU A 175 -10.50 4.94 -6.72
C GLU A 175 -10.54 5.15 -8.24
N HIS A 176 -9.94 4.24 -8.99
CA HIS A 176 -10.04 4.22 -10.45
C HIS A 176 -11.41 3.74 -10.98
N THR A 177 -12.35 3.35 -10.10
CA THR A 177 -13.65 2.78 -10.45
C THR A 177 -14.76 3.78 -10.13
N ALA A 178 -15.68 4.00 -11.07
CA ALA A 178 -16.88 4.77 -10.80
C ALA A 178 -17.80 4.01 -9.84
N THR A 179 -18.39 4.71 -8.88
CA THR A 179 -19.38 4.15 -7.96
C THR A 179 -20.74 4.81 -8.20
N MET A 180 -21.79 4.06 -7.91
CA MET A 180 -23.15 4.59 -7.88
C MET A 180 -23.60 4.68 -6.42
N SER A 181 -24.26 5.75 -6.09
CA SER A 181 -24.95 5.95 -4.81
C SER A 181 -26.43 5.71 -5.00
N GLN A 182 -27.07 5.22 -3.95
CA GLN A 182 -28.51 4.93 -3.91
C GLN A 182 -29.15 5.75 -2.80
N GLY A 183 -30.36 6.25 -3.04
CA GLY A 183 -31.17 6.90 -2.03
C GLY A 183 -32.64 6.99 -2.43
N GLY A 184 -33.46 7.51 -1.54
CA GLY A 184 -34.88 7.76 -1.82
C GLY A 184 -35.09 9.06 -2.59
N TYR A 185 -35.88 9.02 -3.62
CA TYR A 185 -36.39 10.18 -4.33
C TYR A 185 -37.92 10.21 -4.22
N VAL A 186 -38.49 11.33 -3.82
CA VAL A 186 -39.91 11.50 -3.69
C VAL A 186 -40.51 11.83 -5.07
N TYR A 187 -41.34 10.95 -5.58
CA TYR A 187 -42.11 11.18 -6.81
C TYR A 187 -43.61 11.12 -6.49
N GLY A 188 -44.26 12.25 -6.58
CA GLY A 188 -45.65 12.39 -6.10
C GLY A 188 -45.74 12.15 -4.59
N ASN A 189 -46.48 11.13 -4.17
CA ASN A 189 -46.63 10.73 -2.76
C ASN A 189 -45.89 9.42 -2.40
N THR A 190 -45.03 8.93 -3.31
CA THR A 190 -44.25 7.69 -3.09
C THR A 190 -42.78 8.00 -3.02
N VAL A 191 -42.05 7.21 -2.20
CA VAL A 191 -40.58 7.26 -2.17
C VAL A 191 -40.09 6.15 -3.09
N GLU A 192 -39.47 6.57 -4.20
CA GLU A 192 -38.87 5.67 -5.17
C GLU A 192 -37.34 5.58 -4.97
N THR A 193 -36.77 4.43 -5.33
CA THR A 193 -35.31 4.26 -5.27
C THR A 193 -34.67 4.99 -6.43
N ALA A 194 -33.81 5.95 -6.13
CA ALA A 194 -32.99 6.65 -7.10
C ALA A 194 -31.53 6.24 -7.02
N TYR A 195 -30.89 6.21 -8.19
CA TYR A 195 -29.46 5.96 -8.33
C TYR A 195 -28.80 7.15 -8.99
N TRP A 196 -27.68 7.62 -8.45
CA TRP A 196 -26.87 8.65 -9.05
C TRP A 196 -25.40 8.28 -8.97
N GLN A 197 -24.59 8.95 -9.77
CA GLN A 197 -23.15 8.75 -9.78
C GLN A 197 -22.55 9.24 -8.46
N GLY A 198 -21.94 8.35 -7.68
CA GLY A 198 -21.28 8.67 -6.41
C GLY A 198 -19.89 9.25 -6.62
N THR A 199 -19.03 8.56 -7.35
CA THR A 199 -17.68 9.00 -7.72
C THR A 199 -17.49 8.88 -9.23
N PHE A 200 -16.72 9.80 -9.80
CA PHE A 200 -16.31 9.72 -11.20
C PHE A 200 -15.15 8.73 -11.35
N LYS A 201 -15.17 7.96 -12.44
CA LYS A 201 -14.01 7.18 -12.82
C LYS A 201 -12.91 8.15 -13.26
N ASP A 202 -11.76 8.09 -12.59
CA ASP A 202 -10.55 8.75 -13.08
C ASP A 202 -9.59 7.69 -13.67
N ALA A 203 -9.61 7.57 -14.98
CA ALA A 203 -8.72 6.66 -15.69
C ALA A 203 -7.27 7.13 -15.71
N ALA A 204 -7.02 8.42 -15.40
CA ALA A 204 -5.69 9.02 -15.39
C ALA A 204 -4.93 8.78 -14.09
N ILE A 205 -5.61 8.30 -13.02
CA ILE A 205 -4.95 7.97 -11.76
C ILE A 205 -3.85 6.92 -12.00
N GLY A 206 -2.63 7.28 -11.63
CA GLY A 206 -1.44 6.45 -11.80
C GLY A 206 -0.40 6.72 -10.73
N TRP A 207 0.80 6.21 -10.95
CA TRP A 207 1.93 6.37 -10.05
C TRP A 207 2.36 7.84 -9.93
N GLU A 208 2.46 8.33 -8.71
CA GLU A 208 3.20 9.54 -8.41
C GLU A 208 4.70 9.24 -8.52
N LYS A 209 5.44 10.05 -9.27
CA LYS A 209 6.87 9.84 -9.52
C LYS A 209 7.67 10.99 -8.97
N THR A 210 8.71 10.67 -8.21
CA THR A 210 9.66 11.64 -7.66
C THR A 210 11.05 11.35 -8.20
N SER A 211 11.74 12.37 -8.71
CA SER A 211 13.12 12.33 -9.14
C SER A 211 14.04 12.84 -8.03
N GLN A 212 15.09 12.12 -7.75
CA GLN A 212 16.09 12.45 -6.73
C GLN A 212 17.48 12.35 -7.32
#